data_a15015eacea5e885bc7272f2d37213ec
#
_entry.id   a15015eacea5e885bc7272f2d37213ec
#
_cell.length_a   1.000
_cell.length_b   1.000
_cell.length_c   1.000
_cell.angle_alpha   90.00
_cell.angle_beta   90.00
_cell.angle_gamma   90.00
#
_symmetry.space_group_name_H-M   'P 1'
#
loop_
_entity.id
_entity.type
_entity.pdbx_description
1 polymer ?
#
loop_
_entity_poly.entity_id
_entity_poly.type
_entity_poly.pdbx_seq_one_letter_code
_entity_poly.pdbx_strand_id
1 'polypeptide(L)'
;MIDQELVQSLKAWPFKEALQIIKKNGGLLNFKIPSKGYVLLETGYGPSGLPHIGTFGEVVRTSMVKNAFSFIIDCPTKLITFSDDMDGLRKVPENVPNKEMLEKFIGKPLTSIPDPFGKFESFGHHNNAKLRSFLDEFNFDYEFVSSTEKYQSGDFNETILNIFENYPKILDIILPTLRAERKETYSPFLPISENSGEVLQVKIEEYKMDSKTIIYKDPSLDKLVETEVINGKCKLQWKVDWAMRWMSFDVDYEMCGKDLTAVSYTHLRAHETAVNL
;
A
#
# COMPACT_ATOMS: atom_id res chain seq x y z
N MET A 1 9.34 30.91 -15.55
CA MET A 1 7.92 30.65 -15.18
C MET A 1 7.16 30.42 -16.47
N ILE A 2 6.41 29.34 -16.56
CA ILE A 2 5.53 29.06 -17.70
C ILE A 2 4.38 30.05 -17.65
N ASP A 3 3.94 30.51 -18.84
CA ASP A 3 2.80 31.41 -18.98
C ASP A 3 1.53 30.78 -18.39
N GLN A 4 0.83 31.52 -17.51
CA GLN A 4 -0.38 31.07 -16.82
C GLN A 4 -1.53 30.78 -17.80
N GLU A 5 -1.67 31.58 -18.87
CA GLU A 5 -2.67 31.35 -19.89
C GLU A 5 -2.41 30.02 -20.62
N LEU A 6 -1.14 29.74 -20.91
CA LEU A 6 -0.73 28.46 -21.50
C LEU A 6 -1.11 27.30 -20.56
N VAL A 7 -0.76 27.38 -19.27
CA VAL A 7 -1.06 26.32 -18.30
C VAL A 7 -2.56 26.06 -18.18
N GLN A 8 -3.40 27.12 -18.15
CA GLN A 8 -4.86 27.00 -18.10
C GLN A 8 -5.44 26.41 -19.39
N SER A 9 -4.74 26.54 -20.51
CA SER A 9 -5.16 25.96 -21.80
C SER A 9 -4.90 24.46 -21.93
N LEU A 10 -4.08 23.87 -21.05
CA LEU A 10 -3.69 22.47 -21.11
C LEU A 10 -4.88 21.55 -20.75
N LYS A 11 -5.39 20.81 -21.74
CA LYS A 11 -6.59 19.96 -21.62
C LYS A 11 -6.26 18.47 -21.39
N ALA A 12 -5.03 18.04 -21.63
CA ALA A 12 -4.65 16.64 -21.45
C ALA A 12 -4.76 16.23 -19.97
N TRP A 13 -5.24 15.02 -19.75
CA TRP A 13 -5.55 14.54 -18.40
C TRP A 13 -4.36 14.58 -17.41
N PRO A 14 -3.07 14.31 -17.79
CA PRO A 14 -1.99 14.39 -16.82
C PRO A 14 -1.78 15.81 -16.27
N PHE A 15 -2.01 16.82 -17.11
CA PHE A 15 -1.94 18.21 -16.65
C PHE A 15 -3.10 18.57 -15.72
N LYS A 16 -4.29 18.02 -15.96
CA LYS A 16 -5.41 18.22 -15.03
C LYS A 16 -5.12 17.65 -13.66
N GLU A 17 -4.53 16.45 -13.59
CA GLU A 17 -4.12 15.83 -12.34
C GLU A 17 -2.98 16.64 -11.67
N ALA A 18 -1.97 17.04 -12.42
CA ALA A 18 -0.89 17.89 -11.92
C ALA A 18 -1.42 19.22 -11.34
N LEU A 19 -2.42 19.84 -11.98
CA LEU A 19 -3.05 21.05 -11.49
C LEU A 19 -3.83 20.82 -10.17
N GLN A 20 -4.38 19.62 -9.92
CA GLN A 20 -4.98 19.29 -8.63
C GLN A 20 -3.91 19.24 -7.51
N ILE A 21 -2.75 18.63 -7.79
CA ILE A 21 -1.63 18.61 -6.84
C ILE A 21 -1.19 20.05 -6.54
N ILE A 22 -1.03 20.88 -7.56
CA ILE A 22 -0.64 22.29 -7.42
C ILE A 22 -1.68 23.08 -6.61
N LYS A 23 -2.98 22.88 -6.89
CA LYS A 23 -4.07 23.53 -6.17
C LYS A 23 -4.07 23.17 -4.69
N LYS A 24 -3.87 21.90 -4.34
CA LYS A 24 -3.77 21.41 -2.96
C LYS A 24 -2.62 22.08 -2.20
N ASN A 25 -1.55 22.42 -2.89
CA ASN A 25 -0.36 23.06 -2.32
C ASN A 25 -0.29 24.58 -2.51
N GLY A 26 -1.43 25.28 -2.61
CA GLY A 26 -1.51 26.75 -2.61
C GLY A 26 -1.77 27.38 -3.99
N GLY A 27 -1.86 26.59 -5.06
CA GLY A 27 -2.13 27.06 -6.42
C GLY A 27 -0.90 27.59 -7.14
N LEU A 28 -1.04 27.89 -8.44
CA LEU A 28 0.07 28.27 -9.33
C LEU A 28 0.90 29.46 -8.84
N LEU A 29 0.26 30.47 -8.26
CA LEU A 29 0.92 31.69 -7.82
C LEU A 29 1.60 31.57 -6.46
N ASN A 30 1.06 30.72 -5.60
CA ASN A 30 1.46 30.62 -4.19
C ASN A 30 1.83 29.17 -3.85
N PHE A 31 2.33 28.40 -4.82
CA PHE A 31 2.72 27.02 -4.60
C PHE A 31 3.74 26.94 -3.46
N LYS A 32 3.43 26.10 -2.48
CA LYS A 32 4.34 25.81 -1.37
C LYS A 32 4.92 24.43 -1.55
N ILE A 33 6.24 24.37 -1.58
CA ILE A 33 6.94 23.08 -1.58
C ILE A 33 6.58 22.35 -0.28
N PRO A 34 6.15 21.07 -0.33
CA PRO A 34 5.90 20.28 0.88
C PRO A 34 7.10 20.29 1.84
N SER A 35 6.86 20.16 3.14
CA SER A 35 7.89 20.22 4.19
C SER A 35 9.03 19.21 3.98
N LYS A 36 8.73 18.08 3.34
CA LYS A 36 9.70 17.05 2.94
C LYS A 36 10.62 17.45 1.76
N GLY A 37 10.40 18.63 1.16
CA GLY A 37 11.23 19.18 0.08
C GLY A 37 10.90 18.70 -1.33
N TYR A 38 9.91 17.83 -1.52
CA TYR A 38 9.49 17.29 -2.81
C TYR A 38 8.02 16.88 -2.81
N VAL A 39 7.46 16.70 -4.01
CA VAL A 39 6.14 16.07 -4.21
C VAL A 39 6.35 14.59 -4.43
N LEU A 40 5.65 13.77 -3.62
CA LEU A 40 5.71 12.31 -3.67
C LEU A 40 4.50 11.74 -4.39
N LEU A 41 4.76 11.01 -5.46
CA LEU A 41 3.76 10.22 -6.15
C LEU A 41 3.97 8.72 -5.81
N GLU A 42 2.89 7.97 -5.71
CA GLU A 42 2.93 6.53 -5.44
C GLU A 42 2.15 5.75 -6.49
N THR A 43 2.56 4.51 -6.71
CA THR A 43 1.80 3.49 -7.44
C THR A 43 2.01 2.13 -6.78
N GLY A 44 0.94 1.35 -6.61
CA GLY A 44 0.96 0.04 -5.97
C GLY A 44 1.07 -1.12 -6.95
N TYR A 45 1.69 -2.20 -6.52
CA TYR A 45 1.86 -3.44 -7.27
C TYR A 45 1.70 -4.66 -6.38
N GLY A 46 0.82 -5.59 -6.75
CA GLY A 46 0.67 -6.88 -6.08
C GLY A 46 1.48 -7.98 -6.78
N PRO A 47 2.61 -8.46 -6.21
CA PRO A 47 3.50 -9.42 -6.86
C PRO A 47 3.03 -10.89 -6.73
N SER A 48 1.72 -11.12 -6.73
CA SER A 48 1.12 -12.47 -6.70
C SER A 48 1.15 -13.21 -8.05
N GLY A 49 1.73 -12.60 -9.08
CA GLY A 49 1.95 -13.14 -10.42
C GLY A 49 2.97 -12.29 -11.17
N LEU A 50 3.34 -12.74 -12.38
CA LEU A 50 4.27 -12.01 -13.23
C LEU A 50 3.72 -10.62 -13.60
N PRO A 51 4.57 -9.58 -13.65
CA PRO A 51 4.17 -8.26 -14.12
C PRO A 51 3.56 -8.31 -15.53
N HIS A 52 2.57 -7.49 -15.78
CA HIS A 52 1.83 -7.43 -17.03
C HIS A 52 1.54 -5.99 -17.45
N ILE A 53 0.90 -5.81 -18.61
CA ILE A 53 0.60 -4.49 -19.18
C ILE A 53 -0.21 -3.59 -18.22
N GLY A 54 -1.03 -4.16 -17.35
CA GLY A 54 -1.75 -3.40 -16.31
C GLY A 54 -0.79 -2.76 -15.30
N THR A 55 0.19 -3.53 -14.81
CA THR A 55 1.24 -3.06 -13.91
C THR A 55 2.05 -1.92 -14.56
N PHE A 56 2.46 -2.11 -15.82
CA PHE A 56 3.10 -1.06 -16.60
C PHE A 56 2.25 0.20 -16.70
N GLY A 57 0.96 0.02 -17.00
CA GLY A 57 0.01 1.12 -17.13
C GLY A 57 -0.11 1.98 -15.86
N GLU A 58 0.01 1.39 -14.66
CA GLU A 58 0.00 2.16 -13.40
C GLU A 58 1.23 3.09 -13.31
N VAL A 59 2.43 2.56 -13.57
CA VAL A 59 3.66 3.34 -13.51
C VAL A 59 3.70 4.40 -14.61
N VAL A 60 3.30 4.07 -15.84
CA VAL A 60 3.24 5.03 -16.95
C VAL A 60 2.32 6.20 -16.64
N ARG A 61 1.09 5.92 -16.18
CA ARG A 61 0.11 6.98 -15.88
C ARG A 61 0.61 7.91 -14.78
N THR A 62 1.18 7.34 -13.71
CA THR A 62 1.73 8.14 -12.62
C THR A 62 2.95 8.94 -13.07
N SER A 63 3.84 8.37 -13.90
CA SER A 63 4.96 9.09 -14.51
C SER A 63 4.52 10.23 -15.44
N MET A 64 3.41 10.06 -16.17
CA MET A 64 2.85 11.14 -16.99
C MET A 64 2.39 12.32 -16.13
N VAL A 65 1.78 12.06 -14.95
CA VAL A 65 1.38 13.12 -14.00
C VAL A 65 2.62 13.79 -13.39
N LYS A 66 3.62 12.98 -12.96
CA LYS A 66 4.91 13.49 -12.47
C LYS A 66 5.55 14.45 -13.46
N ASN A 67 5.65 14.04 -14.73
CA ASN A 67 6.25 14.86 -15.79
C ASN A 67 5.42 16.12 -16.07
N ALA A 68 4.10 16.03 -16.11
CA ALA A 68 3.21 17.18 -16.27
C ALA A 68 3.35 18.17 -15.12
N PHE A 69 3.48 17.69 -13.88
CA PHE A 69 3.73 18.53 -12.72
C PHE A 69 5.08 19.25 -12.82
N SER A 70 6.16 18.51 -13.10
CA SER A 70 7.51 19.07 -13.24
C SER A 70 7.63 20.04 -14.41
N PHE A 71 6.78 19.89 -15.44
CA PHE A 71 6.70 20.86 -16.52
C PHE A 71 6.11 22.21 -16.06
N ILE A 72 5.19 22.22 -15.08
CA ILE A 72 4.50 23.44 -14.62
C ILE A 72 5.25 24.11 -13.47
N ILE A 73 5.73 23.32 -12.51
CA ILE A 73 6.31 23.78 -11.23
C ILE A 73 7.74 23.26 -11.11
N ASP A 74 8.64 24.16 -10.79
CA ASP A 74 10.04 23.83 -10.44
C ASP A 74 10.08 23.38 -8.96
N CYS A 75 9.74 22.12 -8.74
CA CYS A 75 9.79 21.45 -7.44
C CYS A 75 10.25 20.01 -7.65
N PRO A 76 11.18 19.50 -6.84
CA PRO A 76 11.59 18.10 -6.91
C PRO A 76 10.40 17.14 -6.80
N THR A 77 10.43 16.05 -7.54
CA THR A 77 9.40 15.00 -7.50
C THR A 77 10.04 13.64 -7.29
N LYS A 78 9.37 12.77 -6.56
CA LYS A 78 9.71 11.35 -6.44
C LYS A 78 8.52 10.47 -6.83
N LEU A 79 8.79 9.29 -7.34
CA LEU A 79 7.81 8.25 -7.62
C LEU A 79 8.19 6.99 -6.86
N ILE A 80 7.32 6.53 -5.97
CA ILE A 80 7.43 5.22 -5.32
C ILE A 80 6.65 4.19 -6.13
N THR A 81 7.28 3.04 -6.40
CA THR A 81 6.61 1.83 -6.83
C THR A 81 6.59 0.87 -5.64
N PHE A 82 5.44 0.81 -4.97
CA PHE A 82 5.23 0.04 -3.77
C PHE A 82 4.79 -1.38 -4.10
N SER A 83 5.51 -2.38 -3.59
CA SER A 83 5.17 -3.80 -3.76
C SER A 83 4.46 -4.36 -2.53
N ASP A 84 3.24 -4.89 -2.72
CA ASP A 84 2.48 -5.60 -1.69
C ASP A 84 2.98 -7.04 -1.48
N ASP A 85 4.29 -7.22 -1.39
CA ASP A 85 4.97 -8.52 -1.31
C ASP A 85 4.79 -9.27 0.03
N MET A 86 4.26 -8.60 1.04
CA MET A 86 3.84 -9.21 2.31
C MET A 86 2.41 -9.79 2.25
N ASP A 87 1.69 -9.60 1.15
CA ASP A 87 0.36 -10.20 0.98
C ASP A 87 0.43 -11.72 0.95
N GLY A 88 -0.55 -12.37 1.57
CA GLY A 88 -0.71 -13.83 1.50
C GLY A 88 -1.12 -14.29 0.11
N LEU A 89 -0.48 -15.34 -0.39
CA LEU A 89 -0.84 -15.97 -1.66
C LEU A 89 -2.29 -16.48 -1.62
N ARG A 90 -3.18 -15.88 -2.39
CA ARG A 90 -4.62 -16.25 -2.39
C ARG A 90 -4.94 -17.44 -3.28
N LYS A 91 -4.23 -17.55 -4.39
CA LYS A 91 -4.36 -18.65 -5.36
C LYS A 91 -3.06 -18.79 -6.15
N VAL A 92 -2.78 -20.00 -6.63
CA VAL A 92 -1.64 -20.25 -7.51
C VAL A 92 -1.90 -19.63 -8.88
N PRO A 93 -0.99 -18.80 -9.43
CA PRO A 93 -1.13 -18.26 -10.79
C PRO A 93 -1.03 -19.37 -11.84
N GLU A 94 -1.73 -19.17 -12.97
CA GLU A 94 -1.74 -20.19 -14.05
C GLU A 94 -0.43 -20.24 -14.85
N ASN A 95 0.30 -19.13 -14.91
CA ASN A 95 1.47 -18.92 -15.76
C ASN A 95 2.81 -19.11 -15.03
N VAL A 96 2.84 -19.92 -13.98
CA VAL A 96 4.06 -20.23 -13.20
C VAL A 96 4.36 -21.73 -13.21
N PRO A 97 5.62 -22.15 -13.12
CA PRO A 97 5.98 -23.56 -12.92
C PRO A 97 5.73 -24.01 -11.48
N ASN A 98 5.90 -25.30 -11.22
CA ASN A 98 5.86 -25.89 -9.87
C ASN A 98 4.59 -25.55 -9.06
N LYS A 99 3.42 -25.57 -9.69
CA LYS A 99 2.14 -25.21 -9.08
C LYS A 99 1.81 -26.01 -7.83
N GLU A 100 2.03 -27.35 -7.87
CA GLU A 100 1.81 -28.23 -6.72
C GLU A 100 2.65 -27.83 -5.49
N MET A 101 3.84 -27.29 -5.72
CA MET A 101 4.66 -26.73 -4.64
C MET A 101 3.99 -25.48 -4.08
N LEU A 102 3.54 -24.54 -4.92
CA LEU A 102 2.92 -23.28 -4.50
C LEU A 102 1.60 -23.50 -3.76
N GLU A 103 0.83 -24.55 -4.08
CA GLU A 103 -0.43 -24.89 -3.38
C GLU A 103 -0.22 -25.12 -1.89
N LYS A 104 0.96 -25.60 -1.48
CA LYS A 104 1.33 -25.82 -0.07
C LYS A 104 1.63 -24.52 0.69
N PHE A 105 1.71 -23.39 -0.02
CA PHE A 105 2.06 -22.09 0.54
C PHE A 105 0.92 -21.07 0.41
N ILE A 106 -0.28 -21.50 0.06
CA ILE A 106 -1.44 -20.61 0.05
C ILE A 106 -1.61 -19.98 1.45
N GLY A 107 -1.89 -18.69 1.49
CA GLY A 107 -2.02 -17.90 2.72
C GLY A 107 -0.70 -17.28 3.21
N LYS A 108 0.46 -17.79 2.82
CA LYS A 108 1.76 -17.26 3.28
C LYS A 108 2.16 -16.00 2.53
N PRO A 109 2.90 -15.06 3.19
CA PRO A 109 3.48 -13.90 2.52
C PRO A 109 4.27 -14.30 1.28
N LEU A 110 4.17 -13.53 0.20
CA LEU A 110 4.84 -13.85 -1.07
C LEU A 110 6.37 -13.93 -0.93
N THR A 111 6.94 -13.17 -0.01
CA THR A 111 8.37 -13.20 0.34
C THR A 111 8.78 -14.43 1.17
N SER A 112 7.81 -15.17 1.73
CA SER A 112 8.06 -16.40 2.49
C SER A 112 7.85 -17.67 1.65
N ILE A 113 7.50 -17.53 0.37
CA ILE A 113 7.21 -18.66 -0.53
C ILE A 113 8.45 -18.94 -1.39
N PRO A 114 8.96 -20.19 -1.46
CA PRO A 114 10.08 -20.52 -2.34
C PRO A 114 9.79 -20.11 -3.79
N ASP A 115 10.81 -19.61 -4.49
CA ASP A 115 10.66 -19.21 -5.89
C ASP A 115 10.38 -20.43 -6.78
N PRO A 116 9.23 -20.50 -7.45
CA PRO A 116 8.89 -21.64 -8.33
C PRO A 116 9.81 -21.74 -9.54
N PHE A 117 10.54 -20.67 -9.88
CA PHE A 117 11.53 -20.65 -10.98
C PHE A 117 12.95 -20.99 -10.51
N GLY A 118 13.19 -21.03 -9.20
CA GLY A 118 14.49 -21.36 -8.61
C GLY A 118 15.62 -20.35 -8.90
N LYS A 119 15.27 -19.07 -9.12
CA LYS A 119 16.22 -18.01 -9.48
C LYS A 119 16.45 -16.98 -8.39
N PHE A 120 15.49 -16.82 -7.49
CA PHE A 120 15.52 -15.84 -6.41
C PHE A 120 15.20 -16.52 -5.08
N GLU A 121 15.38 -15.79 -3.98
CA GLU A 121 15.14 -16.26 -2.63
C GLU A 121 13.66 -16.66 -2.42
N SER A 122 12.74 -15.90 -2.98
CA SER A 122 11.30 -16.17 -2.86
C SER A 122 10.53 -15.81 -4.13
N PHE A 123 9.26 -16.22 -4.17
CA PHE A 123 8.32 -15.85 -5.22
C PHE A 123 8.07 -14.34 -5.28
N GLY A 124 7.97 -13.68 -4.11
CA GLY A 124 7.89 -12.23 -4.03
C GLY A 124 9.12 -11.55 -4.63
N HIS A 125 10.33 -11.99 -4.25
CA HIS A 125 11.59 -11.45 -4.78
C HIS A 125 11.72 -11.67 -6.30
N HIS A 126 11.26 -12.82 -6.81
CA HIS A 126 11.26 -13.09 -8.26
C HIS A 126 10.40 -12.06 -9.01
N ASN A 127 9.16 -11.87 -8.57
CA ASN A 127 8.23 -10.96 -9.24
C ASN A 127 8.67 -9.49 -9.09
N ASN A 128 9.20 -9.11 -7.93
CA ASN A 128 9.79 -7.79 -7.68
C ASN A 128 10.97 -7.52 -8.62
N ALA A 129 11.87 -8.49 -8.79
CA ALA A 129 13.01 -8.37 -9.72
C ALA A 129 12.55 -8.24 -11.17
N LYS A 130 11.50 -8.99 -11.57
CA LYS A 130 10.89 -8.86 -12.91
C LYS A 130 10.28 -7.49 -13.14
N LEU A 131 9.55 -6.94 -12.15
CA LEU A 131 9.01 -5.60 -12.24
C LEU A 131 10.12 -4.57 -12.41
N ARG A 132 11.13 -4.60 -11.55
CA ARG A 132 12.26 -3.65 -11.61
C ARG A 132 12.99 -3.72 -12.96
N SER A 133 13.36 -4.92 -13.42
CA SER A 133 13.99 -5.10 -14.72
C SER A 133 13.17 -4.51 -15.86
N PHE A 134 11.85 -4.68 -15.80
CA PHE A 134 10.93 -4.15 -16.79
C PHE A 134 10.86 -2.60 -16.75
N LEU A 135 10.78 -2.02 -15.55
CA LEU A 135 10.74 -0.56 -15.39
C LEU A 135 12.06 0.09 -15.79
N ASP A 136 13.19 -0.55 -15.48
CA ASP A 136 14.53 -0.08 -15.83
C ASP A 136 14.74 -0.08 -17.36
N GLU A 137 14.21 -1.08 -18.07
CA GLU A 137 14.26 -1.17 -19.53
C GLU A 137 13.57 0.03 -20.21
N PHE A 138 12.51 0.56 -19.60
CA PHE A 138 11.81 1.77 -20.06
C PHE A 138 12.35 3.08 -19.47
N ASN A 139 13.44 3.02 -18.70
CA ASN A 139 14.09 4.18 -18.07
C ASN A 139 13.13 5.00 -17.19
N PHE A 140 12.25 4.36 -16.43
CA PHE A 140 11.46 5.05 -15.43
C PHE A 140 12.34 5.51 -14.27
N ASP A 141 12.11 6.75 -13.81
CA ASP A 141 12.72 7.31 -12.61
C ASP A 141 11.79 7.03 -11.42
N TYR A 142 12.08 5.98 -10.65
CA TYR A 142 11.28 5.49 -9.53
C TYR A 142 12.16 4.97 -8.39
N GLU A 143 11.56 4.91 -7.21
CA GLU A 143 12.10 4.25 -6.02
C GLU A 143 11.24 3.01 -5.72
N PHE A 144 11.87 1.83 -5.68
CA PHE A 144 11.17 0.58 -5.35
C PHE A 144 11.09 0.42 -3.84
N VAL A 145 9.90 0.05 -3.33
CA VAL A 145 9.63 -0.17 -1.91
C VAL A 145 8.95 -1.51 -1.69
N SER A 146 9.52 -2.36 -0.83
CA SER A 146 8.94 -3.62 -0.39
C SER A 146 8.08 -3.42 0.86
N SER A 147 6.85 -3.90 0.86
CA SER A 147 6.02 -3.89 2.06
C SER A 147 6.59 -4.76 3.16
N THR A 148 7.12 -5.94 2.83
CA THR A 148 7.75 -6.85 3.79
C THR A 148 8.91 -6.16 4.53
N GLU A 149 9.81 -5.49 3.80
CA GLU A 149 10.93 -4.77 4.40
C GLU A 149 10.45 -3.65 5.32
N LYS A 150 9.46 -2.85 4.89
CA LYS A 150 8.93 -1.73 5.68
C LYS A 150 8.20 -2.15 6.95
N TYR A 151 7.43 -3.24 6.88
CA TYR A 151 6.78 -3.81 8.07
C TYR A 151 7.80 -4.40 9.05
N GLN A 152 8.79 -5.14 8.57
CA GLN A 152 9.78 -5.82 9.41
C GLN A 152 10.83 -4.87 9.99
N SER A 153 11.23 -3.82 9.27
CA SER A 153 12.14 -2.79 9.78
C SER A 153 11.51 -1.93 10.88
N GLY A 154 10.18 -1.93 10.99
CA GLY A 154 9.44 -1.09 11.90
C GLY A 154 9.17 0.33 11.38
N ASP A 155 9.47 0.62 10.12
CA ASP A 155 9.22 1.94 9.51
C ASP A 155 7.75 2.34 9.55
N PHE A 156 6.84 1.37 9.60
CA PHE A 156 5.40 1.59 9.71
C PHE A 156 4.85 1.55 11.13
N ASN A 157 5.68 1.23 12.14
CA ASN A 157 5.20 0.98 13.50
C ASN A 157 4.41 2.13 14.10
N GLU A 158 4.90 3.38 13.96
CA GLU A 158 4.22 4.56 14.49
C GLU A 158 2.83 4.72 13.88
N THR A 159 2.71 4.61 12.57
CA THR A 159 1.43 4.73 11.87
C THR A 159 0.50 3.57 12.17
N ILE A 160 1.02 2.34 12.29
CA ILE A 160 0.24 1.15 12.68
C ILE A 160 -0.33 1.33 14.10
N LEU A 161 0.44 1.87 15.03
CA LEU A 161 -0.03 2.14 16.39
C LEU A 161 -1.11 3.22 16.42
N ASN A 162 -0.97 4.28 15.63
CA ASN A 162 -2.02 5.28 15.46
C ASN A 162 -3.33 4.66 14.94
N ILE A 163 -3.23 3.77 13.94
CA ILE A 163 -4.37 3.01 13.41
C ILE A 163 -4.97 2.11 14.48
N PHE A 164 -4.14 1.46 15.30
CA PHE A 164 -4.58 0.60 16.39
C PHE A 164 -5.36 1.38 17.45
N GLU A 165 -4.89 2.53 17.86
CA GLU A 165 -5.58 3.41 18.82
C GLU A 165 -6.92 3.95 18.28
N ASN A 166 -7.03 4.11 16.97
CA ASN A 166 -8.23 4.61 16.29
C ASN A 166 -9.07 3.53 15.60
N TYR A 167 -8.82 2.23 15.86
CA TYR A 167 -9.48 1.14 15.14
C TYR A 167 -11.02 1.19 15.18
N PRO A 168 -11.72 1.63 16.26
CA PRO A 168 -13.17 1.72 16.24
C PRO A 168 -13.69 2.68 15.18
N LYS A 169 -13.05 3.84 15.04
CA LYS A 169 -13.41 4.84 14.00
C LYS A 169 -13.17 4.30 12.58
N ILE A 170 -12.12 3.49 12.40
CA ILE A 170 -11.81 2.85 11.12
C ILE A 170 -12.88 1.81 10.78
N LEU A 171 -13.34 1.03 11.75
CA LEU A 171 -14.44 0.10 11.57
C LEU A 171 -15.73 0.81 11.14
N ASP A 172 -16.07 1.95 11.77
CA ASP A 172 -17.24 2.75 11.41
C ASP A 172 -17.23 3.22 9.94
N ILE A 173 -16.03 3.46 9.38
CA ILE A 173 -15.86 3.86 7.98
C ILE A 173 -15.92 2.65 7.04
N ILE A 174 -15.26 1.57 7.39
CA ILE A 174 -15.05 0.44 6.48
C ILE A 174 -16.25 -0.51 6.47
N LEU A 175 -16.84 -0.84 7.64
CA LEU A 175 -17.93 -1.80 7.74
C LEU A 175 -19.13 -1.48 6.84
N PRO A 176 -19.59 -0.21 6.70
CA PRO A 176 -20.68 0.12 5.78
C PRO A 176 -20.39 -0.23 4.32
N THR A 177 -19.11 -0.29 3.92
CA THR A 177 -18.68 -0.60 2.54
C THR A 177 -18.62 -2.10 2.24
N LEU A 178 -18.77 -2.95 3.27
CA LEU A 178 -18.65 -4.40 3.17
C LEU A 178 -20.01 -5.08 3.04
N ARG A 179 -20.03 -6.25 2.37
CA ARG A 179 -21.18 -7.16 2.37
C ARG A 179 -21.37 -7.79 3.75
N ALA A 180 -22.62 -8.15 4.11
CA ALA A 180 -22.99 -8.65 5.44
C ALA A 180 -22.09 -9.80 5.91
N GLU A 181 -21.83 -10.80 5.06
CA GLU A 181 -20.99 -11.96 5.38
C GLU A 181 -19.55 -11.60 5.80
N ARG A 182 -19.02 -10.48 5.29
CA ARG A 182 -17.65 -10.04 5.62
C ARG A 182 -17.58 -9.15 6.85
N LYS A 183 -18.70 -8.58 7.31
CA LYS A 183 -18.70 -7.67 8.47
C LYS A 183 -18.38 -8.39 9.77
N GLU A 184 -18.83 -9.64 9.91
CA GLU A 184 -18.67 -10.42 11.14
C GLU A 184 -17.22 -10.82 11.43
N THR A 185 -16.43 -11.03 10.39
CA THR A 185 -15.03 -11.48 10.49
C THR A 185 -14.02 -10.42 10.09
N TYR A 186 -14.49 -9.20 9.78
CA TYR A 186 -13.58 -8.14 9.36
C TYR A 186 -12.75 -7.63 10.52
N SER A 187 -11.45 -7.54 10.30
CA SER A 187 -10.50 -6.84 11.14
C SER A 187 -9.57 -5.97 10.29
N PRO A 188 -9.20 -4.75 10.74
CA PRO A 188 -8.12 -3.99 10.14
C PRO A 188 -6.77 -4.71 10.18
N PHE A 189 -6.57 -5.59 11.17
CA PHE A 189 -5.33 -6.31 11.43
C PHE A 189 -5.45 -7.76 11.00
N LEU A 190 -4.47 -8.22 10.24
CA LEU A 190 -4.30 -9.58 9.74
C LEU A 190 -3.07 -10.17 10.42
N PRO A 191 -3.21 -10.92 11.51
CA PRO A 191 -2.08 -11.52 12.18
C PRO A 191 -1.40 -12.56 11.29
N ILE A 192 -0.09 -12.69 11.40
CA ILE A 192 0.68 -13.76 10.77
C ILE A 192 0.87 -14.85 11.81
N SER A 193 0.32 -16.04 11.53
CA SER A 193 0.45 -17.18 12.43
C SER A 193 1.92 -17.58 12.60
N GLU A 194 2.41 -17.63 13.83
CA GLU A 194 3.76 -18.13 14.10
C GLU A 194 3.89 -19.64 13.83
N ASN A 195 2.78 -20.37 13.85
CA ASN A 195 2.77 -21.82 13.60
C ASN A 195 2.71 -22.15 12.10
N SER A 196 1.74 -21.58 11.37
CA SER A 196 1.57 -21.88 9.93
C SER A 196 2.34 -20.92 9.00
N GLY A 197 2.69 -19.71 9.47
CA GLY A 197 3.27 -18.64 8.70
C GLY A 197 2.27 -17.95 7.75
N GLU A 198 0.98 -18.21 7.90
CA GLU A 198 -0.08 -17.64 7.06
C GLU A 198 -0.52 -16.27 7.55
N VAL A 199 -0.85 -15.37 6.61
CA VAL A 199 -1.56 -14.11 6.88
C VAL A 199 -3.03 -14.45 7.10
N LEU A 200 -3.48 -14.36 8.34
CA LEU A 200 -4.80 -14.84 8.74
C LEU A 200 -5.86 -13.75 8.62
N GLN A 201 -6.97 -14.07 7.95
CA GLN A 201 -8.17 -13.26 7.96
C GLN A 201 -9.16 -13.85 8.97
N VAL A 202 -8.99 -13.52 10.24
CA VAL A 202 -9.74 -14.03 11.36
C VAL A 202 -10.40 -12.91 12.15
N LYS A 203 -11.44 -13.24 12.91
CA LYS A 203 -12.04 -12.32 13.89
C LYS A 203 -11.03 -12.05 15.00
N ILE A 204 -10.88 -10.78 15.37
CA ILE A 204 -10.13 -10.39 16.56
C ILE A 204 -11.09 -10.43 17.75
N GLU A 205 -10.76 -11.23 18.75
CA GLU A 205 -11.57 -11.41 19.94
C GLU A 205 -11.36 -10.26 20.95
N GLU A 206 -10.12 -9.75 21.03
CA GLU A 206 -9.77 -8.66 21.94
C GLU A 206 -8.67 -7.78 21.36
N TYR A 207 -8.78 -6.47 21.57
CA TYR A 207 -7.76 -5.46 21.29
C TYR A 207 -7.22 -4.94 22.63
N LYS A 208 -5.98 -5.27 22.97
CA LYS A 208 -5.33 -4.86 24.23
C LYS A 208 -4.52 -3.57 24.00
N MET A 209 -5.10 -2.44 24.39
CA MET A 209 -4.50 -1.12 24.15
C MET A 209 -3.17 -0.93 24.89
N ASP A 210 -3.06 -1.39 26.13
CA ASP A 210 -1.88 -1.21 26.98
C ASP A 210 -0.67 -1.97 26.44
N SER A 211 -0.86 -3.22 26.00
CA SER A 211 0.21 -4.08 25.45
C SER A 211 0.40 -3.92 23.93
N LYS A 212 -0.52 -3.21 23.25
CA LYS A 212 -0.51 -3.05 21.77
C LYS A 212 -0.57 -4.42 21.05
N THR A 213 -1.38 -5.31 21.58
CA THR A 213 -1.56 -6.67 21.08
C THR A 213 -3.02 -6.94 20.73
N ILE A 214 -3.22 -7.95 19.91
CA ILE A 214 -4.53 -8.50 19.56
C ILE A 214 -4.60 -9.97 19.98
N ILE A 215 -5.81 -10.41 20.39
CA ILE A 215 -6.09 -11.82 20.63
C ILE A 215 -7.01 -12.35 19.55
N TYR A 216 -6.64 -13.46 18.96
CA TYR A 216 -7.41 -14.15 17.93
C TYR A 216 -7.33 -15.67 18.10
N LYS A 217 -8.27 -16.39 17.49
CA LYS A 217 -8.21 -17.85 17.43
C LYS A 217 -7.37 -18.26 16.22
N ASP A 218 -6.20 -18.87 16.45
CA ASP A 218 -5.36 -19.40 15.36
C ASP A 218 -5.95 -20.72 14.84
N PRO A 219 -6.36 -20.78 13.56
CA PRO A 219 -6.95 -21.99 12.99
C PRO A 219 -6.01 -23.20 12.97
N SER A 220 -4.70 -22.95 12.88
CA SER A 220 -3.69 -24.02 12.83
C SER A 220 -3.42 -24.68 14.17
N LEU A 221 -3.75 -23.98 15.26
CA LEU A 221 -3.54 -24.44 16.64
C LEU A 221 -4.86 -24.73 17.38
N ASP A 222 -5.98 -24.30 16.82
CA ASP A 222 -7.33 -24.31 17.43
C ASP A 222 -7.39 -23.67 18.84
N LYS A 223 -6.55 -22.68 19.10
CA LYS A 223 -6.45 -21.96 20.37
C LYS A 223 -6.34 -20.45 20.21
N LEU A 224 -6.63 -19.71 21.29
CA LEU A 224 -6.38 -18.28 21.35
C LEU A 224 -4.88 -17.99 21.40
N VAL A 225 -4.46 -17.03 20.60
CA VAL A 225 -3.07 -16.53 20.51
C VAL A 225 -3.09 -15.02 20.68
N GLU A 226 -2.15 -14.49 21.41
CA GLU A 226 -1.89 -13.07 21.55
C GLU A 226 -0.66 -12.70 20.70
N THR A 227 -0.76 -11.62 19.89
CA THR A 227 0.34 -11.14 19.07
C THR A 227 0.40 -9.62 19.03
N GLU A 228 1.61 -9.07 18.88
CA GLU A 228 1.82 -7.65 18.67
C GLU A 228 1.29 -7.22 17.29
N VAL A 229 0.85 -5.97 17.15
CA VAL A 229 0.36 -5.42 15.87
C VAL A 229 1.48 -4.84 15.00
N ILE A 230 2.71 -4.74 15.50
CA ILE A 230 3.87 -4.09 14.88
C ILE A 230 4.97 -5.10 14.48
N ASN A 231 6.10 -4.60 13.95
CA ASN A 231 7.31 -5.38 13.64
C ASN A 231 7.07 -6.54 12.66
N GLY A 232 6.12 -6.39 11.74
CA GLY A 232 5.78 -7.41 10.77
C GLY A 232 5.03 -8.62 11.34
N LYS A 233 4.58 -8.58 12.62
CA LYS A 233 3.75 -9.65 13.21
C LYS A 233 2.31 -9.64 12.72
N CYS A 234 1.81 -8.47 12.30
CA CYS A 234 0.54 -8.28 11.62
C CYS A 234 0.75 -7.52 10.31
N LYS A 235 -0.04 -7.85 9.30
CA LYS A 235 -0.26 -7.02 8.13
C LYS A 235 -1.60 -6.29 8.29
N LEU A 236 -1.73 -5.09 7.74
CA LEU A 236 -3.02 -4.44 7.68
C LEU A 236 -3.86 -4.96 6.50
N GLN A 237 -5.18 -4.93 6.67
CA GLN A 237 -6.12 -5.25 5.61
C GLN A 237 -6.01 -4.18 4.50
N TRP A 238 -6.07 -4.58 3.25
CA TRP A 238 -5.63 -3.80 2.08
C TRP A 238 -6.10 -2.32 2.04
N LYS A 239 -7.34 -2.00 2.44
CA LYS A 239 -7.82 -0.61 2.47
C LYS A 239 -7.14 0.22 3.56
N VAL A 240 -6.91 -0.40 4.71
CA VAL A 240 -6.24 0.25 5.84
C VAL A 240 -4.75 0.33 5.61
N ASP A 241 -4.16 -0.69 4.99
CA ASP A 241 -2.77 -0.71 4.55
C ASP A 241 -2.47 0.43 3.58
N TRP A 242 -3.37 0.66 2.63
CA TRP A 242 -3.25 1.77 1.68
C TRP A 242 -3.26 3.14 2.35
N ALA A 243 -4.19 3.35 3.29
CA ALA A 243 -4.23 4.59 4.09
C ALA A 243 -2.98 4.74 4.95
N MET A 244 -2.50 3.65 5.57
CA MET A 244 -1.30 3.63 6.40
C MET A 244 -0.06 4.08 5.61
N ARG A 245 0.17 3.52 4.42
CA ARG A 245 1.35 3.89 3.62
C ARG A 245 1.28 5.32 3.09
N TRP A 246 0.08 5.82 2.72
CA TRP A 246 -0.08 7.23 2.37
C TRP A 246 0.29 8.15 3.53
N MET A 247 -0.06 7.79 4.76
CA MET A 247 0.31 8.54 5.96
C MET A 247 1.82 8.44 6.24
N SER A 248 2.37 7.22 6.24
CA SER A 248 3.77 6.97 6.59
C SER A 248 4.76 7.64 5.63
N PHE A 249 4.43 7.69 4.34
CA PHE A 249 5.26 8.33 3.31
C PHE A 249 4.89 9.78 3.04
N ASP A 250 3.78 10.28 3.61
CA ASP A 250 3.23 11.60 3.27
C ASP A 250 3.01 11.74 1.75
N VAL A 251 2.24 10.81 1.15
CA VAL A 251 1.99 10.74 -0.29
C VAL A 251 1.12 11.92 -0.74
N ASP A 252 1.58 12.67 -1.73
CA ASP A 252 0.83 13.80 -2.29
C ASP A 252 -0.17 13.36 -3.36
N TYR A 253 0.16 12.29 -4.10
CA TYR A 253 -0.67 11.82 -5.20
C TYR A 253 -0.50 10.33 -5.46
N GLU A 254 -1.62 9.63 -5.60
CA GLU A 254 -1.72 8.30 -6.19
C GLU A 254 -2.96 8.21 -7.07
N MET A 255 -2.80 7.66 -8.27
CA MET A 255 -3.93 7.41 -9.15
C MET A 255 -4.62 6.11 -8.73
N CYS A 256 -5.87 6.21 -8.29
CA CYS A 256 -6.62 5.08 -7.78
C CYS A 256 -8.05 5.00 -8.31
N GLY A 257 -8.64 3.81 -8.25
CA GLY A 257 -10.04 3.57 -8.62
C GLY A 257 -11.04 4.02 -7.54
N LYS A 258 -12.33 3.99 -7.88
CA LYS A 258 -13.44 4.35 -6.96
C LYS A 258 -13.51 3.46 -5.72
N ASP A 259 -12.96 2.27 -5.76
CA ASP A 259 -12.87 1.32 -4.66
C ASP A 259 -12.00 1.82 -3.51
N LEU A 260 -11.10 2.78 -3.77
CA LEU A 260 -10.28 3.45 -2.76
C LEU A 260 -10.94 4.71 -2.13
N THR A 261 -12.18 5.05 -2.47
CA THR A 261 -12.87 6.20 -1.86
C THR A 261 -12.93 6.09 -0.33
N ALA A 262 -13.21 4.88 0.20
CA ALA A 262 -13.22 4.65 1.66
C ALA A 262 -11.82 4.81 2.30
N VAL A 263 -10.76 4.55 1.55
CA VAL A 263 -9.36 4.75 1.99
C VAL A 263 -9.06 6.23 2.20
N SER A 264 -9.50 7.09 1.28
CA SER A 264 -9.34 8.54 1.43
C SER A 264 -9.99 9.08 2.70
N TYR A 265 -11.17 8.57 3.07
CA TYR A 265 -11.84 8.95 4.33
C TYR A 265 -11.08 8.44 5.56
N THR A 266 -10.51 7.25 5.51
CA THR A 266 -9.69 6.70 6.59
C THR A 266 -8.44 7.55 6.79
N HIS A 267 -7.76 7.92 5.72
CA HIS A 267 -6.59 8.80 5.73
C HIS A 267 -6.91 10.18 6.32
N LEU A 268 -7.97 10.85 5.85
CA LEU A 268 -8.37 12.17 6.34
C LEU A 268 -8.66 12.16 7.85
N ARG A 269 -9.40 11.18 8.37
CA ARG A 269 -9.74 11.11 9.79
C ARG A 269 -8.57 10.72 10.69
N ALA A 270 -7.61 9.94 10.19
CA ALA A 270 -6.40 9.67 10.94
C ALA A 270 -5.52 10.93 11.09
N HIS A 271 -5.51 11.82 10.08
CA HIS A 271 -4.83 13.13 10.18
C HIS A 271 -5.58 14.14 11.09
N GLU A 272 -6.92 14.14 11.09
CA GLU A 272 -7.69 15.06 11.95
C GLU A 272 -7.44 14.80 13.44
N THR A 273 -7.07 13.60 13.84
CA THR A 273 -6.72 13.30 15.23
C THR A 273 -5.33 13.77 15.63
N ALA A 274 -4.43 14.03 14.69
CA ALA A 274 -3.08 14.54 14.95
C ALA A 274 -3.00 16.08 14.96
N VAL A 275 -3.99 16.78 14.41
CA VAL A 275 -3.98 18.27 14.28
C VAL A 275 -4.88 18.97 15.32
N ASN A 276 -5.75 18.25 16.02
CA ASN A 276 -6.70 18.80 17.01
C ASN A 276 -6.40 18.37 18.46
N LEU A 277 -5.18 18.03 18.76
CA LEU A 277 -4.60 17.99 20.11
C LEU A 277 -3.44 18.98 20.15
#